data_118b79b9be313d28f9da92a75ea93cbe
#
_entry.id   118b79b9be313d28f9da92a75ea93cbe
#
_cell.length_a   1.000
_cell.length_b   1.000
_cell.length_c   1.000
_cell.angle_alpha   90.00
_cell.angle_beta   90.00
_cell.angle_gamma   90.00
#
_symmetry.space_group_name_H-M   'P 1'
#
loop_
_entity.id
_entity.type
_entity.pdbx_description
1 polymer ?
#
loop_
_entity_poly.entity_id
_entity_poly.type
_entity_poly.pdbx_seq_one_letter_code
_entity_poly.pdbx_strand_id
1 'polypeptide(L)'
;MSNRHFSVLLHRRNTCATLQSVTQTGCDTTTDINNNKETTIQMKDICCVGHITKDKIITLRQTVYMAGGTSFYFSYALNHLPQHVSFQLVTKLGESEMQSADDMRAAGIDVLTFPSSHTVYFENKYGDDMNDRTQRVLERADPFTIDEMSSVDARVFHLGSLLSDDFSPEVVEYLSTKGRISIDAQGYLREVRGEKVFAIDWADKRRILAHTDIIKVNEHEMEVITGLTDPRQAALQLAEWGVKEVCVTLGSEGSIILAEGKFYDIPAYKPKEIVDATGCGDTYSAGYLWCRAQGMGYDESGRFAAAMCTLKLEHTGPFDRTIDDVKRVMK
;
A
#
# COMPACT_ATOMS: atom_id res chain seq x y z
N MET A 1 -10.69 -55.44 28.04
CA MET A 1 -9.76 -56.50 27.59
C MET A 1 -8.63 -55.79 26.87
N SER A 2 -7.60 -55.73 27.57
CA SER A 2 -6.22 -56.12 27.52
C SER A 2 -5.35 -55.15 26.71
N ASN A 3 -4.73 -54.19 27.34
CA ASN A 3 -3.37 -54.09 27.88
C ASN A 3 -2.25 -54.83 27.07
N ARG A 4 -1.24 -54.06 26.59
CA ARG A 4 0.13 -54.29 27.00
C ARG A 4 1.07 -53.12 26.63
N HIS A 5 1.68 -52.59 27.68
CA HIS A 5 2.91 -51.86 27.75
C HIS A 5 4.10 -52.64 27.18
N PHE A 6 5.14 -51.94 26.70
CA PHE A 6 6.50 -52.23 27.12
C PHE A 6 7.37 -50.97 27.04
N SER A 7 8.05 -50.77 28.15
CA SER A 7 8.97 -49.72 28.56
C SER A 7 10.39 -50.28 28.61
N VAL A 8 11.39 -49.40 28.79
CA VAL A 8 12.72 -49.69 29.39
C VAL A 8 13.86 -49.94 28.38
N LEU A 9 15.07 -49.39 28.44
CA LEU A 9 15.91 -48.77 29.48
C LEU A 9 17.13 -48.06 28.87
N LEU A 10 17.63 -47.09 29.65
CA LEU A 10 18.93 -46.42 29.59
C LEU A 10 20.16 -47.37 29.53
N HIS A 11 21.27 -46.86 28.94
CA HIS A 11 22.57 -46.96 29.65
C HIS A 11 23.58 -45.88 29.19
N ARG A 12 24.13 -45.20 30.19
CA ARG A 12 25.32 -44.36 30.18
C ARG A 12 26.58 -45.19 30.06
N ARG A 13 27.68 -44.61 29.54
CA ARG A 13 28.97 -44.54 30.24
C ARG A 13 29.99 -43.63 29.53
N ASN A 14 30.59 -42.78 30.33
CA ASN A 14 31.79 -41.98 30.12
C ASN A 14 33.02 -42.86 29.97
N THR A 15 34.03 -42.37 29.25
CA THR A 15 35.42 -42.37 29.75
C THR A 15 36.27 -41.31 29.02
N CYS A 16 37.12 -40.69 29.84
CA CYS A 16 38.11 -39.66 29.53
C CYS A 16 39.48 -40.31 29.37
N ALA A 17 40.39 -39.76 28.55
CA ALA A 17 41.85 -39.68 28.77
C ALA A 17 42.54 -39.18 27.47
N THR A 18 43.16 -38.09 27.54
CA THR A 18 44.54 -37.60 27.75
C THR A 18 45.41 -37.46 26.51
N LEU A 19 45.80 -36.22 26.28
CA LEU A 19 46.99 -35.57 25.72
C LEU A 19 48.11 -36.45 25.11
N GLN A 20 48.56 -36.04 23.90
CA GLN A 20 49.98 -35.75 23.65
C GLN A 20 50.15 -34.87 22.39
N SER A 21 51.04 -33.93 22.53
CA SER A 21 51.51 -32.91 21.58
C SER A 21 52.47 -33.48 20.51
N VAL A 22 52.37 -33.03 19.24
CA VAL A 22 53.54 -32.98 18.34
C VAL A 22 53.36 -31.77 17.39
N THR A 23 54.43 -31.09 17.19
CA THR A 23 54.70 -29.82 16.53
C THR A 23 54.64 -29.83 14.99
N GLN A 24 54.20 -28.69 14.46
CA GLN A 24 54.62 -27.98 13.22
C GLN A 24 54.90 -28.73 11.91
N THR A 25 54.16 -28.34 10.87
CA THR A 25 54.71 -27.65 9.68
C THR A 25 53.57 -27.05 8.88
N GLY A 26 53.79 -25.84 8.36
CA GLY A 26 52.75 -25.01 7.71
C GLY A 26 52.38 -25.50 6.32
N CYS A 27 51.17 -25.16 5.96
CA CYS A 27 50.72 -24.94 4.59
C CYS A 27 49.56 -23.98 4.61
N ASP A 28 49.77 -22.81 4.02
CA ASP A 28 48.75 -21.81 3.75
C ASP A 28 47.65 -22.42 2.88
N THR A 29 46.45 -22.52 3.43
CA THR A 29 45.24 -22.59 2.65
C THR A 29 44.27 -21.53 3.19
N THR A 30 44.17 -20.46 2.44
CA THR A 30 43.11 -19.46 2.56
C THR A 30 41.76 -20.16 2.50
N THR A 31 41.15 -20.36 3.67
CA THR A 31 39.75 -20.73 3.81
C THR A 31 38.95 -19.46 3.56
N ASP A 32 38.38 -19.35 2.37
CA ASP A 32 37.28 -18.44 2.08
C ASP A 32 36.15 -18.71 3.07
N ILE A 33 36.05 -17.83 4.07
CA ILE A 33 34.89 -17.78 4.94
C ILE A 33 33.77 -17.20 4.07
N ASN A 34 32.96 -18.06 3.48
CA ASN A 34 31.69 -17.73 2.92
C ASN A 34 30.83 -17.08 4.01
N ASN A 35 30.88 -15.77 4.08
CA ASN A 35 29.90 -14.95 4.78
C ASN A 35 28.56 -15.05 4.02
N ASN A 36 27.87 -16.17 4.15
CA ASN A 36 26.43 -16.22 3.94
C ASN A 36 25.79 -15.36 5.04
N LYS A 37 25.75 -14.05 4.82
CA LYS A 37 24.75 -13.22 5.49
C LYS A 37 23.40 -13.73 4.99
N GLU A 38 22.77 -14.62 5.75
CA GLU A 38 21.33 -14.78 5.69
C GLU A 38 20.75 -13.38 5.90
N THR A 39 20.31 -12.76 4.82
CA THR A 39 19.57 -11.51 4.88
C THR A 39 18.24 -11.88 5.52
N THR A 40 18.17 -11.77 6.84
CA THR A 40 16.88 -11.90 7.54
C THR A 40 15.98 -10.85 6.95
N ILE A 41 14.99 -11.26 6.15
CA ILE A 41 13.98 -10.35 5.60
C ILE A 41 13.24 -9.79 6.81
N GLN A 42 13.49 -8.54 7.12
CA GLN A 42 12.82 -7.88 8.23
C GLN A 42 11.40 -7.52 7.78
N MET A 43 10.39 -8.15 8.42
CA MET A 43 8.98 -7.85 8.20
C MET A 43 8.73 -6.35 8.35
N LYS A 44 8.15 -5.73 7.31
CA LYS A 44 7.80 -4.31 7.33
C LYS A 44 6.51 -4.07 8.11
N ASP A 45 6.36 -2.89 8.68
CA ASP A 45 5.08 -2.50 9.29
C ASP A 45 4.01 -2.27 8.21
N ILE A 46 4.40 -1.64 7.10
CA ILE A 46 3.52 -1.38 5.95
C ILE A 46 4.26 -1.74 4.65
N CYS A 47 3.60 -2.49 3.78
CA CYS A 47 4.02 -2.68 2.39
C CYS A 47 2.93 -2.10 1.47
N CYS A 48 3.26 -1.09 0.70
CA CYS A 48 2.40 -0.63 -0.39
C CYS A 48 2.70 -1.45 -1.63
N VAL A 49 1.70 -2.11 -2.19
CA VAL A 49 1.81 -2.84 -3.46
C VAL A 49 0.96 -2.14 -4.50
N GLY A 50 1.57 -1.72 -5.60
CA GLY A 50 0.85 -1.06 -6.68
C GLY A 50 1.78 -0.41 -7.69
N HIS A 51 1.21 -0.08 -8.85
CA HIS A 51 1.97 0.47 -9.94
C HIS A 51 2.32 1.96 -9.73
N ILE A 52 3.55 2.34 -10.07
CA ILE A 52 3.90 3.72 -10.40
C ILE A 52 3.48 3.95 -11.85
N THR A 53 3.00 5.14 -12.17
CA THR A 53 2.56 5.49 -13.52
C THR A 53 3.52 6.44 -14.20
N LYS A 54 3.46 6.46 -15.51
CA LYS A 54 3.88 7.57 -16.37
C LYS A 54 2.65 8.37 -16.75
N ASP A 55 2.60 9.61 -16.31
CA ASP A 55 1.47 10.48 -16.59
C ASP A 55 1.86 11.57 -17.61
N LYS A 56 1.10 11.64 -18.71
CA LYS A 56 1.16 12.73 -19.68
C LYS A 56 -0.01 13.67 -19.41
N ILE A 57 0.29 14.86 -18.94
CA ILE A 57 -0.68 15.88 -18.62
C ILE A 57 -0.68 16.91 -19.75
N ILE A 58 -1.79 17.03 -20.45
CA ILE A 58 -2.00 17.97 -21.53
C ILE A 58 -2.96 19.05 -21.06
N THR A 59 -2.50 20.28 -21.03
CA THR A 59 -3.34 21.48 -20.81
C THR A 59 -3.28 22.37 -22.03
N LEU A 60 -4.08 23.43 -22.08
CA LEU A 60 -4.03 24.43 -23.14
C LEU A 60 -2.66 25.14 -23.28
N ARG A 61 -1.87 25.12 -22.20
CA ARG A 61 -0.59 25.87 -22.13
C ARG A 61 0.63 25.01 -22.33
N GLN A 62 0.58 23.73 -21.92
CA GLN A 62 1.75 22.87 -21.92
C GLN A 62 1.40 21.38 -21.88
N THR A 63 2.36 20.56 -22.26
CA THR A 63 2.36 19.13 -22.00
C THR A 63 3.48 18.81 -21.03
N VAL A 64 3.15 18.12 -19.94
CA VAL A 64 4.09 17.72 -18.88
C VAL A 64 4.06 16.20 -18.75
N TYR A 65 5.23 15.61 -18.53
CA TYR A 65 5.39 14.20 -18.19
C TYR A 65 5.88 14.09 -16.75
N MET A 66 5.25 13.23 -15.96
CA MET A 66 5.63 13.02 -14.56
C MET A 66 5.30 11.59 -14.13
N ALA A 67 5.95 11.13 -13.06
CA ALA A 67 5.53 9.93 -12.36
C ALA A 67 4.27 10.22 -11.52
N GLY A 68 3.45 9.20 -11.34
CA GLY A 68 2.22 9.29 -10.55
C GLY A 68 1.75 7.91 -10.09
N GLY A 69 0.44 7.80 -9.89
CA GLY A 69 -0.23 6.60 -9.40
C GLY A 69 -0.40 6.57 -7.88
N THR A 70 -1.37 5.79 -7.42
CA THR A 70 -1.74 5.65 -6.00
C THR A 70 -0.52 5.33 -5.14
N SER A 71 0.28 4.35 -5.55
CA SER A 71 1.47 3.93 -4.82
C SER A 71 2.58 4.99 -4.75
N PHE A 72 2.69 5.83 -5.77
CA PHE A 72 3.61 6.97 -5.79
C PHE A 72 3.24 7.99 -4.71
N TYR A 73 2.00 8.48 -4.72
CA TYR A 73 1.53 9.48 -3.75
C TYR A 73 1.53 8.94 -2.32
N PHE A 74 1.09 7.70 -2.12
CA PHE A 74 1.12 7.01 -0.84
C PHE A 74 2.54 6.92 -0.26
N SER A 75 3.51 6.50 -1.07
CA SER A 75 4.88 6.28 -0.63
C SER A 75 5.59 7.58 -0.26
N TYR A 76 5.42 8.64 -1.06
CA TYR A 76 5.95 9.95 -0.70
C TYR A 76 5.32 10.51 0.58
N ALA A 77 4.01 10.31 0.77
CA ALA A 77 3.34 10.74 2.00
C ALA A 77 3.91 10.04 3.24
N LEU A 78 4.15 8.72 3.18
CA LEU A 78 4.80 7.98 4.27
C LEU A 78 6.26 8.41 4.48
N ASN A 79 6.99 8.68 3.40
CA ASN A 79 8.40 9.03 3.48
C ASN A 79 8.67 10.36 4.22
N HIS A 80 7.70 11.28 4.23
CA HIS A 80 7.78 12.54 4.97
C HIS A 80 7.39 12.43 6.45
N LEU A 81 6.90 11.25 6.89
CA LEU A 81 6.60 10.98 8.29
C LEU A 81 7.80 10.36 9.01
N PRO A 82 7.87 10.43 10.35
CA PRO A 82 8.95 9.80 11.12
C PRO A 82 9.10 8.30 10.80
N GLN A 83 10.34 7.88 10.54
CA GLN A 83 10.67 6.56 10.00
C GLN A 83 10.72 5.42 11.05
N HIS A 84 10.05 5.59 12.19
CA HIS A 84 9.89 4.51 13.17
C HIS A 84 8.81 3.51 12.76
N VAL A 85 7.96 3.84 11.79
CA VAL A 85 7.11 2.89 11.05
C VAL A 85 7.85 2.51 9.78
N SER A 86 8.30 1.28 9.71
CA SER A 86 9.03 0.77 8.55
C SER A 86 8.07 0.50 7.38
N PHE A 87 8.40 0.98 6.19
CA PHE A 87 7.58 0.70 5.01
C PHE A 87 8.42 0.33 3.79
N GLN A 88 7.79 -0.34 2.84
CA GLN A 88 8.35 -0.69 1.54
C GLN A 88 7.30 -0.46 0.45
N LEU A 89 7.73 0.06 -0.68
CA LEU A 89 6.95 0.06 -1.91
C LEU A 89 7.33 -1.15 -2.76
N VAL A 90 6.34 -1.90 -3.21
CA VAL A 90 6.47 -2.95 -4.21
C VAL A 90 5.74 -2.52 -5.47
N THR A 91 6.45 -2.42 -6.57
CA THR A 91 5.89 -1.92 -7.84
C THR A 91 6.39 -2.73 -9.04
N LYS A 92 5.73 -2.55 -10.19
CA LYS A 92 6.13 -3.12 -11.48
C LYS A 92 6.28 -1.99 -12.49
N LEU A 93 7.37 -2.02 -13.24
CA LEU A 93 7.71 -1.02 -14.25
C LEU A 93 8.29 -1.69 -15.49
N GLY A 94 8.00 -1.12 -16.65
CA GLY A 94 8.75 -1.39 -17.87
C GLY A 94 10.18 -0.84 -17.77
N GLU A 95 11.11 -1.44 -18.47
CA GLU A 95 12.55 -1.10 -18.42
C GLU A 95 12.82 0.39 -18.67
N SER A 96 12.07 1.01 -19.59
CA SER A 96 12.22 2.44 -19.96
C SER A 96 11.88 3.42 -18.82
N GLU A 97 11.13 3.00 -17.81
CA GLU A 97 10.64 3.88 -16.73
C GLU A 97 11.27 3.55 -15.36
N MET A 98 12.32 2.71 -15.33
CA MET A 98 13.01 2.34 -14.08
C MET A 98 13.60 3.56 -13.35
N GLN A 99 13.92 4.65 -14.08
CA GLN A 99 14.40 5.90 -13.48
C GLN A 99 13.45 6.45 -12.42
N SER A 100 12.11 6.28 -12.59
CA SER A 100 11.13 6.71 -11.58
C SER A 100 11.30 5.98 -10.25
N ALA A 101 11.62 4.68 -10.28
CA ALA A 101 11.90 3.92 -9.06
C ALA A 101 13.25 4.32 -8.45
N ASP A 102 14.26 4.62 -9.26
CA ASP A 102 15.57 5.06 -8.80
C ASP A 102 15.49 6.46 -8.15
N ASP A 103 14.69 7.36 -8.71
CA ASP A 103 14.42 8.67 -8.11
C ASP A 103 13.73 8.54 -6.73
N MET A 104 12.78 7.60 -6.59
CA MET A 104 12.14 7.31 -5.30
C MET A 104 13.15 6.71 -4.29
N ARG A 105 14.05 5.81 -4.74
CA ARG A 105 15.13 5.29 -3.89
C ARG A 105 16.09 6.41 -3.45
N ALA A 106 16.43 7.31 -4.36
CA ALA A 106 17.26 8.48 -4.04
C ALA A 106 16.57 9.43 -3.05
N ALA A 107 15.24 9.49 -3.05
CA ALA A 107 14.44 10.20 -2.04
C ALA A 107 14.35 9.46 -0.69
N GLY A 108 14.94 8.27 -0.55
CA GLY A 108 14.97 7.50 0.69
C GLY A 108 13.85 6.47 0.84
N ILE A 109 13.06 6.23 -0.21
CA ILE A 109 11.99 5.22 -0.20
C ILE A 109 12.59 3.83 -0.49
N ASP A 110 12.26 2.84 0.33
CA ASP A 110 12.60 1.44 0.06
C ASP A 110 11.68 0.89 -1.05
N VAL A 111 12.22 0.75 -2.26
CA VAL A 111 11.46 0.34 -3.44
C VAL A 111 11.96 -1.00 -3.96
N LEU A 112 11.08 -2.01 -3.94
CA LEU A 112 11.26 -3.29 -4.62
C LEU A 112 10.53 -3.23 -5.96
N THR A 113 11.24 -3.50 -7.05
CA THR A 113 10.68 -3.49 -8.40
C THR A 113 10.65 -4.89 -8.99
N PHE A 114 9.52 -5.26 -9.58
CA PHE A 114 9.42 -6.43 -10.45
C PHE A 114 9.34 -5.96 -11.92
N PRO A 115 9.83 -6.75 -12.87
CA PRO A 115 9.75 -6.41 -14.28
C PRO A 115 8.29 -6.46 -14.76
N SER A 116 7.96 -5.59 -15.71
CA SER A 116 6.71 -5.57 -16.43
C SER A 116 6.94 -5.33 -17.91
N SER A 117 6.06 -5.82 -18.77
CA SER A 117 6.10 -5.58 -20.20
C SER A 117 6.05 -4.08 -20.53
N HIS A 118 5.24 -3.35 -19.74
CA HIS A 118 5.05 -1.90 -19.85
C HIS A 118 4.88 -1.28 -18.47
N THR A 119 5.02 0.05 -18.40
CA THR A 119 4.55 0.85 -17.25
C THR A 119 3.14 1.38 -17.53
N VAL A 120 2.29 1.48 -16.53
CA VAL A 120 0.97 2.10 -16.70
C VAL A 120 1.16 3.53 -17.19
N TYR A 121 0.63 3.85 -18.37
CA TYR A 121 0.78 5.16 -19.00
C TYR A 121 -0.57 5.83 -19.15
N PHE A 122 -0.83 6.84 -18.31
CA PHE A 122 -2.02 7.69 -18.42
C PHE A 122 -1.75 8.92 -19.27
N GLU A 123 -2.69 9.23 -20.17
CA GLU A 123 -2.80 10.55 -20.81
C GLU A 123 -4.02 11.26 -20.23
N ASN A 124 -3.79 12.36 -19.53
CA ASN A 124 -4.81 13.23 -18.95
C ASN A 124 -4.86 14.52 -19.74
N LYS A 125 -5.95 14.76 -20.46
CA LYS A 125 -6.16 15.97 -21.24
C LYS A 125 -7.25 16.82 -20.59
N TYR A 126 -6.91 18.06 -20.26
CA TYR A 126 -7.79 19.07 -19.67
C TYR A 126 -8.24 20.05 -20.73
N GLY A 127 -9.55 20.39 -20.71
CA GLY A 127 -10.16 21.43 -21.52
C GLY A 127 -9.95 22.83 -20.93
N ASP A 128 -10.82 23.77 -21.35
CA ASP A 128 -10.88 25.13 -20.79
C ASP A 128 -11.30 25.13 -19.30
N ASP A 129 -12.19 24.20 -18.94
CA ASP A 129 -12.55 23.89 -17.55
C ASP A 129 -11.64 22.77 -17.06
N MET A 130 -10.95 22.99 -15.94
CA MET A 130 -10.09 22.00 -15.30
C MET A 130 -10.86 20.78 -14.77
N ASN A 131 -12.20 20.90 -14.64
CA ASN A 131 -13.08 19.79 -14.30
C ASN A 131 -13.39 18.90 -15.52
N ASP A 132 -13.25 19.43 -16.75
CA ASP A 132 -13.42 18.67 -17.99
C ASP A 132 -12.12 17.97 -18.36
N ARG A 133 -11.93 16.77 -17.79
CA ARG A 133 -10.78 15.92 -18.02
C ARG A 133 -11.15 14.67 -18.79
N THR A 134 -10.49 14.44 -19.92
CA THR A 134 -10.47 13.12 -20.57
C THR A 134 -9.23 12.35 -20.16
N GLN A 135 -9.43 11.07 -19.81
CA GLN A 135 -8.34 10.18 -19.42
C GLN A 135 -8.27 8.98 -20.38
N ARG A 136 -7.06 8.66 -20.82
CA ARG A 136 -6.76 7.47 -21.62
C ARG A 136 -5.64 6.69 -20.95
N VAL A 137 -5.64 5.36 -21.14
CA VAL A 137 -4.55 4.47 -20.75
C VAL A 137 -3.88 4.01 -22.03
N LEU A 138 -2.69 4.50 -22.28
CA LEU A 138 -1.93 4.20 -23.49
C LEU A 138 -1.18 2.87 -23.39
N GLU A 139 -0.71 2.52 -22.19
CA GLU A 139 -0.04 1.26 -21.87
C GLU A 139 -0.47 0.78 -20.50
N ARG A 140 -0.42 -0.54 -20.26
CA ARG A 140 -0.73 -1.18 -18.99
C ARG A 140 0.44 -2.00 -18.51
N ALA A 141 0.68 -2.00 -17.20
CA ALA A 141 1.63 -2.93 -16.58
C ALA A 141 0.99 -4.32 -16.42
N ASP A 142 1.84 -5.33 -16.26
CA ASP A 142 1.41 -6.68 -15.96
C ASP A 142 0.84 -6.76 -14.54
N PRO A 143 -0.22 -7.55 -14.28
CA PRO A 143 -0.78 -7.75 -12.94
C PRO A 143 0.24 -8.30 -11.95
N PHE A 144 0.04 -8.05 -10.66
CA PHE A 144 0.82 -8.69 -9.60
C PHE A 144 0.49 -10.17 -9.46
N THR A 145 1.50 -10.99 -9.18
CA THR A 145 1.37 -12.46 -9.07
C THR A 145 1.69 -12.96 -7.66
N ILE A 146 1.19 -14.15 -7.32
CA ILE A 146 1.49 -14.81 -6.04
C ILE A 146 2.99 -15.08 -5.90
N ASP A 147 3.67 -15.49 -6.99
CA ASP A 147 5.11 -15.80 -6.96
C ASP A 147 5.93 -14.57 -6.57
N GLU A 148 5.61 -13.40 -7.11
CA GLU A 148 6.26 -12.13 -6.75
C GLU A 148 5.98 -11.78 -5.28
N MET A 149 4.73 -11.91 -4.85
CA MET A 149 4.31 -11.59 -3.48
C MET A 149 4.84 -12.59 -2.44
N SER A 150 5.30 -13.75 -2.85
CA SER A 150 5.89 -14.75 -1.94
C SER A 150 7.13 -14.24 -1.21
N SER A 151 7.90 -13.37 -1.86
CA SER A 151 9.14 -12.77 -1.34
C SER A 151 8.92 -11.52 -0.48
N VAL A 152 7.69 -11.07 -0.30
CA VAL A 152 7.34 -9.83 0.42
C VAL A 152 6.65 -10.15 1.73
N ASP A 153 7.11 -9.54 2.85
CA ASP A 153 6.55 -9.73 4.18
C ASP A 153 6.25 -8.40 4.86
N ALA A 154 5.00 -8.23 5.31
CA ALA A 154 4.55 -7.04 6.02
C ALA A 154 3.41 -7.35 7.01
N ARG A 155 3.26 -6.48 8.03
CA ARG A 155 2.11 -6.53 8.92
C ARG A 155 0.82 -6.03 8.26
N VAL A 156 0.96 -5.05 7.36
CA VAL A 156 -0.14 -4.48 6.58
C VAL A 156 0.31 -4.38 5.12
N PHE A 157 -0.44 -4.98 4.21
CA PHE A 157 -0.33 -4.79 2.77
C PHE A 157 -1.38 -3.78 2.33
N HIS A 158 -0.93 -2.62 1.82
CA HIS A 158 -1.81 -1.64 1.20
C HIS A 158 -1.81 -1.84 -0.30
N LEU A 159 -2.95 -2.21 -0.86
CA LEU A 159 -3.12 -2.48 -2.28
C LEU A 159 -3.61 -1.20 -2.98
N GLY A 160 -2.68 -0.50 -3.63
CA GLY A 160 -2.91 0.72 -4.38
C GLY A 160 -3.24 0.41 -5.83
N SER A 161 -4.42 -0.17 -6.10
CA SER A 161 -4.84 -0.51 -7.46
C SER A 161 -5.15 0.72 -8.30
N LEU A 162 -4.78 0.66 -9.58
CA LEU A 162 -5.09 1.67 -10.59
C LEU A 162 -6.16 1.17 -11.55
N LEU A 163 -6.16 -0.13 -11.84
CA LEU A 163 -7.04 -0.83 -12.76
C LEU A 163 -7.59 -2.10 -12.10
N SER A 164 -8.73 -2.57 -12.59
CA SER A 164 -9.47 -3.69 -12.00
C SER A 164 -8.76 -5.04 -12.09
N ASP A 165 -7.76 -5.16 -12.94
CA ASP A 165 -6.96 -6.35 -13.16
C ASP A 165 -5.57 -6.33 -12.52
N ASP A 166 -5.23 -5.30 -11.74
CA ASP A 166 -3.93 -5.21 -11.04
C ASP A 166 -3.72 -6.35 -10.03
N PHE A 167 -4.79 -6.73 -9.32
CA PHE A 167 -4.76 -7.79 -8.29
C PHE A 167 -5.91 -8.77 -8.50
N SER A 168 -5.57 -10.02 -8.77
CA SER A 168 -6.58 -11.07 -8.76
C SER A 168 -7.06 -11.39 -7.34
N PRO A 169 -8.27 -11.96 -7.17
CA PRO A 169 -8.74 -12.41 -5.86
C PRO A 169 -7.75 -13.34 -5.15
N GLU A 170 -7.09 -14.24 -5.91
CA GLU A 170 -6.11 -15.20 -5.38
C GLU A 170 -4.89 -14.52 -4.77
N VAL A 171 -4.43 -13.41 -5.36
CA VAL A 171 -3.32 -12.60 -4.82
C VAL A 171 -3.73 -11.96 -3.50
N VAL A 172 -4.95 -11.41 -3.41
CA VAL A 172 -5.46 -10.80 -2.17
C VAL A 172 -5.64 -11.86 -1.08
N GLU A 173 -6.22 -13.00 -1.40
CA GLU A 173 -6.37 -14.15 -0.50
C GLU A 173 -4.99 -14.61 0.01
N TYR A 174 -4.01 -14.77 -0.88
CA TYR A 174 -2.65 -15.14 -0.50
C TYR A 174 -2.02 -14.13 0.47
N LEU A 175 -2.06 -12.84 0.14
CA LEU A 175 -1.50 -11.78 1.00
C LEU A 175 -2.22 -11.71 2.35
N SER A 176 -3.52 -11.99 2.42
CA SER A 176 -4.28 -12.03 3.67
C SER A 176 -3.81 -13.12 4.65
N THR A 177 -3.11 -14.15 4.15
CA THR A 177 -2.48 -15.17 5.00
C THR A 177 -1.16 -14.69 5.62
N LYS A 178 -0.56 -13.62 5.08
CA LYS A 178 0.73 -13.08 5.51
C LYS A 178 0.58 -11.85 6.40
N GLY A 179 -0.45 -11.04 6.20
CA GLY A 179 -0.69 -9.82 6.96
C GLY A 179 -2.09 -9.25 6.75
N ARG A 180 -2.37 -8.12 7.37
CA ARG A 180 -3.63 -7.41 7.20
C ARG A 180 -3.70 -6.77 5.81
N ILE A 181 -4.87 -6.75 5.20
CA ILE A 181 -5.10 -6.16 3.88
C ILE A 181 -5.78 -4.80 4.02
N SER A 182 -5.18 -3.79 3.41
CA SER A 182 -5.75 -2.45 3.22
C SER A 182 -5.95 -2.19 1.72
N ILE A 183 -7.12 -1.73 1.32
CA ILE A 183 -7.46 -1.50 -0.09
C ILE A 183 -7.88 -0.04 -0.30
N ASP A 184 -7.32 0.61 -1.34
CA ASP A 184 -7.95 1.72 -2.03
C ASP A 184 -8.83 1.16 -3.15
N ALA A 185 -10.14 1.43 -3.09
CA ALA A 185 -11.09 0.79 -3.99
C ALA A 185 -11.07 1.33 -5.43
N GLN A 186 -10.44 2.48 -5.66
CA GLN A 186 -10.51 3.22 -6.91
C GLN A 186 -10.21 2.37 -8.16
N GLY A 187 -9.12 1.61 -8.13
CA GLY A 187 -8.69 0.82 -9.29
C GLY A 187 -9.64 -0.30 -9.64
N TYR A 188 -10.22 -0.96 -8.66
CA TYR A 188 -11.17 -2.06 -8.87
C TYR A 188 -12.46 -1.64 -9.60
N LEU A 189 -12.73 -0.33 -9.65
CA LEU A 189 -13.88 0.25 -10.34
C LEU A 189 -13.54 0.77 -11.74
N ARG A 190 -12.34 0.49 -12.27
CA ARG A 190 -11.83 1.00 -13.54
C ARG A 190 -11.41 -0.13 -14.47
N GLU A 191 -12.13 -0.28 -15.57
CA GLU A 191 -11.76 -1.20 -16.65
C GLU A 191 -11.25 -0.42 -17.86
N VAL A 192 -10.20 -0.93 -18.49
CA VAL A 192 -9.66 -0.37 -19.73
C VAL A 192 -10.12 -1.21 -20.91
N ARG A 193 -10.85 -0.57 -21.85
CA ARG A 193 -11.22 -1.16 -23.13
C ARG A 193 -10.61 -0.35 -24.27
N GLY A 194 -9.65 -0.93 -24.97
CA GLY A 194 -8.73 -0.18 -25.83
C GLY A 194 -7.91 0.79 -24.97
N GLU A 195 -8.02 2.09 -25.21
CA GLU A 195 -7.34 3.11 -24.41
C GLU A 195 -8.29 3.87 -23.46
N LYS A 196 -9.58 3.56 -23.47
CA LYS A 196 -10.59 4.27 -22.68
C LYS A 196 -10.81 3.61 -21.34
N VAL A 197 -10.91 4.42 -20.30
CA VAL A 197 -11.28 4.00 -18.94
C VAL A 197 -12.80 4.01 -18.82
N PHE A 198 -13.36 2.91 -18.36
CA PHE A 198 -14.78 2.75 -18.07
C PHE A 198 -14.97 2.51 -16.58
N ALA A 199 -15.94 3.17 -16.00
CA ALA A 199 -16.43 2.82 -14.68
C ALA A 199 -17.16 1.47 -14.76
N ILE A 200 -16.84 0.58 -13.85
CA ILE A 200 -17.46 -0.76 -13.74
C ILE A 200 -17.85 -1.03 -12.29
N ASP A 201 -18.78 -1.94 -12.09
CA ASP A 201 -18.97 -2.55 -10.77
C ASP A 201 -17.85 -3.59 -10.54
N TRP A 202 -17.44 -3.71 -9.29
CA TRP A 202 -16.41 -4.66 -8.86
C TRP A 202 -16.98 -6.08 -8.76
N ALA A 203 -16.73 -6.92 -9.76
CA ALA A 203 -17.33 -8.25 -9.86
C ALA A 203 -17.01 -9.16 -8.67
N ASP A 204 -15.74 -9.16 -8.23
CA ASP A 204 -15.25 -10.03 -7.15
C ASP A 204 -15.28 -9.36 -5.76
N LYS A 205 -15.99 -8.23 -5.61
CA LYS A 205 -16.02 -7.45 -4.37
C LYS A 205 -16.28 -8.26 -3.11
N ARG A 206 -17.26 -9.18 -3.15
CA ARG A 206 -17.59 -10.01 -1.98
C ARG A 206 -16.47 -10.94 -1.57
N ARG A 207 -15.80 -11.55 -2.55
CA ARG A 207 -14.68 -12.47 -2.32
C ARG A 207 -13.47 -11.71 -1.75
N ILE A 208 -13.12 -10.58 -2.34
CA ILE A 208 -11.96 -9.79 -1.93
C ILE A 208 -12.22 -9.11 -0.59
N LEU A 209 -13.40 -8.52 -0.37
CA LEU A 209 -13.72 -7.80 0.87
C LEU A 209 -13.79 -8.73 2.09
N ALA A 210 -14.11 -10.01 1.91
CA ALA A 210 -14.04 -11.01 2.99
C ALA A 210 -12.62 -11.20 3.55
N HIS A 211 -11.58 -10.83 2.78
CA HIS A 211 -10.17 -10.90 3.15
C HIS A 211 -9.56 -9.51 3.45
N THR A 212 -10.38 -8.45 3.43
CA THR A 212 -9.92 -7.07 3.60
C THR A 212 -10.14 -6.59 5.03
N ASP A 213 -9.08 -6.11 5.68
CA ASP A 213 -9.18 -5.52 7.02
C ASP A 213 -9.58 -4.05 6.97
N ILE A 214 -9.02 -3.29 6.02
CA ILE A 214 -9.20 -1.84 5.92
C ILE A 214 -9.58 -1.49 4.48
N ILE A 215 -10.65 -0.74 4.30
CA ILE A 215 -10.99 -0.18 2.99
C ILE A 215 -11.11 1.33 3.08
N LYS A 216 -10.57 2.04 2.09
CA LYS A 216 -10.87 3.45 1.84
C LYS A 216 -11.70 3.57 0.57
N VAL A 217 -12.79 4.27 0.65
CA VAL A 217 -13.67 4.65 -0.47
C VAL A 217 -14.03 6.13 -0.36
N ASN A 218 -14.27 6.78 -1.50
CA ASN A 218 -14.96 8.06 -1.53
C ASN A 218 -16.47 7.85 -1.75
N GLU A 219 -17.25 8.94 -1.75
CA GLU A 219 -18.71 8.92 -1.92
C GLU A 219 -19.15 8.18 -3.18
N HIS A 220 -18.49 8.44 -4.31
CA HIS A 220 -18.84 7.81 -5.58
C HIS A 220 -18.46 6.32 -5.62
N GLU A 221 -17.27 5.99 -5.14
CA GLU A 221 -16.77 4.60 -5.05
C GLU A 221 -17.68 3.76 -4.15
N MET A 222 -18.07 4.30 -3.00
CA MET A 222 -18.97 3.62 -2.07
C MET A 222 -20.34 3.36 -2.71
N GLU A 223 -20.90 4.34 -3.44
CA GLU A 223 -22.18 4.21 -4.15
C GLU A 223 -22.10 3.11 -5.23
N VAL A 224 -21.03 3.11 -6.04
CA VAL A 224 -20.85 2.08 -7.09
C VAL A 224 -20.73 0.69 -6.46
N ILE A 225 -19.98 0.54 -5.35
CA ILE A 225 -19.74 -0.76 -4.71
C ILE A 225 -21.00 -1.29 -4.03
N THR A 226 -21.73 -0.43 -3.30
CA THR A 226 -22.83 -0.85 -2.42
C THR A 226 -24.22 -0.61 -3.00
N GLY A 227 -24.35 0.33 -3.95
CA GLY A 227 -25.64 0.83 -4.43
C GLY A 227 -26.34 1.79 -3.46
N LEU A 228 -25.64 2.22 -2.39
CA LEU A 228 -26.19 3.09 -1.35
C LEU A 228 -25.54 4.46 -1.40
N THR A 229 -26.35 5.51 -1.20
CA THR A 229 -25.90 6.91 -1.16
C THR A 229 -25.64 7.41 0.27
N ASP A 230 -26.21 6.76 1.28
CA ASP A 230 -25.94 7.09 2.69
C ASP A 230 -24.60 6.47 3.15
N PRO A 231 -23.60 7.28 3.55
CA PRO A 231 -22.28 6.80 3.89
C PRO A 231 -22.25 5.82 5.08
N ARG A 232 -23.16 6.00 6.05
CA ARG A 232 -23.20 5.12 7.22
C ARG A 232 -23.80 3.76 6.86
N GLN A 233 -24.86 3.73 6.05
CA GLN A 233 -25.43 2.48 5.55
C GLN A 233 -24.47 1.73 4.65
N ALA A 234 -23.77 2.43 3.76
CA ALA A 234 -22.74 1.85 2.92
C ALA A 234 -21.59 1.27 3.75
N ALA A 235 -21.11 1.98 4.77
CA ALA A 235 -20.07 1.48 5.66
C ALA A 235 -20.50 0.22 6.43
N LEU A 236 -21.75 0.17 6.92
CA LEU A 236 -22.30 -1.02 7.57
C LEU A 236 -22.34 -2.21 6.60
N GLN A 237 -22.75 -1.98 5.36
CA GLN A 237 -22.79 -3.04 4.35
C GLN A 237 -21.40 -3.57 3.99
N LEU A 238 -20.39 -2.69 3.89
CA LEU A 238 -19.00 -3.10 3.67
C LEU A 238 -18.47 -3.92 4.86
N ALA A 239 -18.84 -3.53 6.09
CA ALA A 239 -18.48 -4.29 7.28
C ALA A 239 -19.18 -5.67 7.32
N GLU A 240 -20.44 -5.78 6.90
CA GLU A 240 -21.15 -7.07 6.75
C GLU A 240 -20.47 -7.98 5.71
N TRP A 241 -19.75 -7.40 4.73
CA TRP A 241 -19.00 -8.15 3.74
C TRP A 241 -17.62 -8.59 4.23
N GLY A 242 -17.24 -8.25 5.46
CA GLY A 242 -16.05 -8.75 6.13
C GLY A 242 -15.01 -7.69 6.50
N VAL A 243 -15.19 -6.44 6.04
CA VAL A 243 -14.22 -5.37 6.30
C VAL A 243 -14.27 -4.93 7.77
N LYS A 244 -13.11 -4.78 8.42
CA LYS A 244 -13.03 -4.44 9.85
C LYS A 244 -12.97 -2.94 10.10
N GLU A 245 -12.31 -2.18 9.22
CA GLU A 245 -12.17 -0.72 9.29
C GLU A 245 -12.61 -0.12 7.94
N VAL A 246 -13.70 0.62 7.92
CA VAL A 246 -14.23 1.26 6.69
C VAL A 246 -14.05 2.76 6.80
N CYS A 247 -13.24 3.33 5.90
CA CYS A 247 -13.01 4.77 5.79
C CYS A 247 -13.76 5.31 4.57
N VAL A 248 -14.80 6.10 4.79
CA VAL A 248 -15.54 6.80 3.73
C VAL A 248 -15.15 8.26 3.74
N THR A 249 -14.46 8.72 2.70
CA THR A 249 -14.06 10.13 2.54
C THR A 249 -15.15 10.93 1.82
N LEU A 250 -15.50 12.11 2.36
CA LEU A 250 -16.63 12.95 1.96
C LEU A 250 -16.17 14.34 1.49
N GLY A 251 -15.00 14.42 0.90
CA GLY A 251 -14.41 15.67 0.41
C GLY A 251 -14.34 16.76 1.49
N SER A 252 -14.99 17.89 1.26
CA SER A 252 -14.99 19.03 2.18
C SER A 252 -15.78 18.78 3.47
N GLU A 253 -16.56 17.71 3.54
CA GLU A 253 -17.32 17.32 4.74
C GLU A 253 -16.51 16.44 5.70
N GLY A 254 -15.30 16.03 5.30
CA GLY A 254 -14.42 15.21 6.11
C GLY A 254 -14.48 13.73 5.78
N SER A 255 -14.59 12.87 6.76
CA SER A 255 -14.73 11.42 6.55
C SER A 255 -15.47 10.74 7.71
N ILE A 256 -15.99 9.55 7.45
CA ILE A 256 -16.58 8.67 8.45
C ILE A 256 -15.73 7.41 8.52
N ILE A 257 -15.41 6.97 9.73
CA ILE A 257 -14.75 5.69 9.96
C ILE A 257 -15.72 4.80 10.74
N LEU A 258 -15.97 3.59 10.21
CA LEU A 258 -16.64 2.53 10.95
C LEU A 258 -15.60 1.48 11.35
N ALA A 259 -15.45 1.26 12.65
CA ALA A 259 -14.58 0.24 13.20
C ALA A 259 -15.13 -0.28 14.53
N GLU A 260 -15.02 -1.59 14.78
CA GLU A 260 -15.53 -2.23 16.01
C GLU A 260 -17.00 -1.90 16.31
N GLY A 261 -17.82 -1.76 15.25
CA GLY A 261 -19.24 -1.43 15.35
C GLY A 261 -19.54 0.02 15.75
N LYS A 262 -18.55 0.91 15.79
CA LYS A 262 -18.69 2.33 16.15
C LYS A 262 -18.33 3.23 14.97
N PHE A 263 -19.08 4.33 14.86
CA PHE A 263 -18.76 5.39 13.91
C PHE A 263 -17.93 6.49 14.56
N TYR A 264 -16.95 6.98 13.81
CA TYR A 264 -16.13 8.12 14.15
C TYR A 264 -16.29 9.15 13.03
N ASP A 265 -16.80 10.33 13.37
CA ASP A 265 -16.97 11.45 12.45
C ASP A 265 -15.70 12.31 12.47
N ILE A 266 -15.00 12.34 11.36
CA ILE A 266 -13.73 13.03 11.21
C ILE A 266 -13.98 14.34 10.46
N PRO A 267 -13.70 15.51 11.05
CA PRO A 267 -13.91 16.79 10.37
C PRO A 267 -12.89 16.98 9.25
N ALA A 268 -13.29 17.70 8.20
CA ALA A 268 -12.33 18.31 7.29
C ALA A 268 -11.69 19.52 7.95
N TYR A 269 -10.41 19.74 7.70
CA TYR A 269 -9.74 20.99 8.05
C TYR A 269 -9.74 21.93 6.84
N LYS A 270 -9.77 23.22 7.12
CA LYS A 270 -9.82 24.24 6.05
C LYS A 270 -8.41 24.48 5.47
N PRO A 271 -8.16 24.20 4.19
CA PRO A 271 -6.91 24.58 3.54
C PRO A 271 -6.81 26.10 3.38
N LYS A 272 -5.60 26.61 3.26
CA LYS A 272 -5.37 28.04 2.93
C LYS A 272 -5.86 28.36 1.52
N GLU A 273 -5.57 27.45 0.60
CA GLU A 273 -6.05 27.45 -0.79
C GLU A 273 -6.17 26.05 -1.30
N ILE A 274 -6.97 25.82 -2.34
CA ILE A 274 -7.08 24.54 -3.02
C ILE A 274 -6.33 24.68 -4.34
N VAL A 275 -5.16 24.02 -4.42
CA VAL A 275 -4.28 24.03 -5.60
C VAL A 275 -4.45 22.76 -6.43
N ASP A 276 -4.36 21.58 -5.76
CA ASP A 276 -4.41 20.29 -6.45
C ASP A 276 -4.90 19.17 -5.51
N ALA A 277 -5.98 18.49 -5.89
CA ALA A 277 -6.57 17.39 -5.14
C ALA A 277 -5.98 16.00 -5.51
N THR A 278 -5.09 15.93 -6.51
CA THR A 278 -4.48 14.66 -6.93
C THR A 278 -3.68 14.05 -5.78
N GLY A 279 -3.91 12.76 -5.49
CA GLY A 279 -3.21 12.06 -4.43
C GLY A 279 -3.71 12.36 -3.01
N CYS A 280 -4.81 13.12 -2.82
CA CYS A 280 -5.39 13.32 -1.48
C CYS A 280 -5.88 12.01 -0.86
N GLY A 281 -6.54 11.14 -1.64
CA GLY A 281 -6.98 9.82 -1.17
C GLY A 281 -5.81 8.96 -0.72
N ASP A 282 -4.73 8.93 -1.51
CA ASP A 282 -3.51 8.18 -1.20
C ASP A 282 -2.82 8.73 0.05
N THR A 283 -2.78 10.07 0.20
CA THR A 283 -2.26 10.75 1.37
C THR A 283 -3.09 10.44 2.62
N TYR A 284 -4.44 10.36 2.49
CA TYR A 284 -5.32 9.92 3.58
C TYR A 284 -4.97 8.50 4.02
N SER A 285 -4.90 7.56 3.07
CA SER A 285 -4.55 6.17 3.35
C SER A 285 -3.18 6.05 4.02
N ALA A 286 -2.18 6.80 3.55
CA ALA A 286 -0.84 6.82 4.13
C ALA A 286 -0.84 7.30 5.60
N GLY A 287 -1.48 8.44 5.87
CA GLY A 287 -1.57 8.99 7.23
C GLY A 287 -2.35 8.10 8.17
N TYR A 288 -3.48 7.56 7.70
CA TYR A 288 -4.30 6.63 8.47
C TYR A 288 -3.50 5.37 8.85
N LEU A 289 -2.90 4.71 7.88
CA LEU A 289 -2.14 3.48 8.12
C LEU A 289 -0.89 3.72 8.97
N TRP A 290 -0.21 4.85 8.81
CA TRP A 290 0.93 5.22 9.67
C TRP A 290 0.52 5.33 11.13
N CYS A 291 -0.61 5.96 11.43
CA CYS A 291 -1.16 6.04 12.79
C CYS A 291 -1.59 4.66 13.30
N ARG A 292 -2.30 3.87 12.47
CA ARG A 292 -2.79 2.55 12.86
C ARG A 292 -1.65 1.55 13.11
N ALA A 293 -0.54 1.65 12.39
CA ALA A 293 0.65 0.84 12.62
C ALA A 293 1.28 1.07 14.00
N GLN A 294 1.05 2.24 14.59
CA GLN A 294 1.50 2.61 15.95
C GLN A 294 0.46 2.31 17.05
N GLY A 295 -0.69 1.74 16.68
CA GLY A 295 -1.77 1.45 17.62
C GLY A 295 -2.60 2.67 18.05
N MET A 296 -2.51 3.80 17.32
CA MET A 296 -3.34 4.98 17.59
C MET A 296 -4.82 4.67 17.37
N GLY A 297 -5.70 5.34 18.10
CA GLY A 297 -7.14 5.18 17.99
C GLY A 297 -7.72 5.59 16.63
N TYR A 298 -8.91 5.11 16.29
CA TYR A 298 -9.55 5.34 14.98
C TYR A 298 -9.83 6.83 14.72
N ASP A 299 -10.36 7.55 15.72
CA ASP A 299 -10.61 9.01 15.62
C ASP A 299 -9.33 9.80 15.40
N GLU A 300 -8.29 9.52 16.19
CA GLU A 300 -7.00 10.20 16.09
C GLU A 300 -6.34 9.93 14.74
N SER A 301 -6.37 8.67 14.27
CA SER A 301 -5.83 8.26 12.97
C SER A 301 -6.55 8.96 11.82
N GLY A 302 -7.88 9.05 11.89
CA GLY A 302 -8.68 9.76 10.88
C GLY A 302 -8.40 11.26 10.85
N ARG A 303 -8.32 11.92 12.01
CA ARG A 303 -7.99 13.35 12.11
C ARG A 303 -6.59 13.65 11.57
N PHE A 304 -5.62 12.80 11.87
CA PHE A 304 -4.28 12.92 11.32
C PHE A 304 -4.28 12.81 9.80
N ALA A 305 -4.96 11.81 9.24
CA ALA A 305 -5.11 11.61 7.81
C ALA A 305 -5.80 12.81 7.13
N ALA A 306 -6.89 13.33 7.71
CA ALA A 306 -7.58 14.50 7.20
C ALA A 306 -6.70 15.78 7.22
N ALA A 307 -5.88 15.96 8.26
CA ALA A 307 -4.94 17.08 8.33
C ALA A 307 -3.84 16.97 7.25
N MET A 308 -3.34 15.75 6.97
CA MET A 308 -2.41 15.53 5.86
C MET A 308 -3.03 15.88 4.51
N CYS A 309 -4.30 15.47 4.26
CA CYS A 309 -5.03 15.82 3.05
C CYS A 309 -5.18 17.34 2.88
N THR A 310 -5.50 18.04 3.96
CA THR A 310 -5.59 19.51 3.96
C THR A 310 -4.31 20.16 3.49
N LEU A 311 -3.17 19.71 4.01
CA LEU A 311 -1.85 20.22 3.60
C LEU A 311 -1.51 19.82 2.15
N LYS A 312 -1.92 18.60 1.71
CA LYS A 312 -1.72 18.15 0.33
C LYS A 312 -2.48 19.01 -0.68
N LEU A 313 -3.69 19.45 -0.36
CA LEU A 313 -4.50 20.33 -1.21
C LEU A 313 -3.81 21.66 -1.54
N GLU A 314 -2.89 22.14 -0.69
CA GLU A 314 -2.25 23.46 -0.77
C GLU A 314 -1.10 23.54 -1.80
N HIS A 315 -0.75 22.42 -2.49
CA HIS A 315 0.32 22.41 -3.50
C HIS A 315 0.17 21.28 -4.51
N THR A 316 0.86 21.42 -5.64
CA THR A 316 0.95 20.39 -6.68
C THR A 316 1.99 19.33 -6.32
N GLY A 317 1.80 18.08 -6.76
CA GLY A 317 2.71 16.96 -6.50
C GLY A 317 2.39 16.20 -5.22
N PRO A 318 3.22 15.26 -4.79
CA PRO A 318 2.97 14.44 -3.59
C PRO A 318 3.10 15.26 -2.30
N PHE A 319 2.57 14.73 -1.19
CA PHE A 319 2.71 15.33 0.15
C PHE A 319 4.18 15.55 0.51
N ASP A 320 4.52 16.77 0.98
CA ASP A 320 5.89 17.22 1.26
C ASP A 320 6.04 17.95 2.62
N ARG A 321 5.05 17.80 3.51
CA ARG A 321 5.03 18.49 4.80
C ARG A 321 5.54 17.61 5.94
N THR A 322 5.88 18.25 7.04
CA THR A 322 6.37 17.56 8.25
C THR A 322 5.24 17.17 9.18
N ILE A 323 5.51 16.24 10.11
CA ILE A 323 4.56 15.88 11.16
C ILE A 323 4.15 17.08 12.04
N ASP A 324 5.04 18.07 12.23
CA ASP A 324 4.72 19.26 13.01
C ASP A 324 3.75 20.18 12.25
N ASP A 325 3.81 20.20 10.91
CA ASP A 325 2.80 20.88 10.08
C ASP A 325 1.44 20.22 10.25
N VAL A 326 1.37 18.89 10.19
CA VAL A 326 0.14 18.12 10.41
C VAL A 326 -0.44 18.42 11.78
N LYS A 327 0.37 18.35 12.84
CA LYS A 327 -0.08 18.64 14.21
C LYS A 327 -0.56 20.09 14.40
N ARG A 328 -0.06 21.04 13.61
CA ARG A 328 -0.56 22.42 13.62
C ARG A 328 -1.96 22.55 13.03
N VAL A 329 -2.25 21.81 11.97
CA VAL A 329 -3.58 21.78 11.35
C VAL A 329 -4.63 21.14 12.27
N MET A 330 -4.25 20.14 13.07
CA MET A 330 -5.13 19.42 14.01
C MET A 330 -5.53 20.24 15.24
N LYS A 331 -4.83 21.35 15.54
CA LYS A 331 -5.12 22.26 16.68
C LYS A 331 -6.23 23.25 16.36
#